data_9c499d94fa4f1bba1763b4c0faaaa316
#
_entry.id   9c499d94fa4f1bba1763b4c0faaaa316
#
_cell.length_a   1.000
_cell.length_b   1.000
_cell.length_c   1.000
_cell.angle_alpha   90.00
_cell.angle_beta   90.00
_cell.angle_gamma   90.00
#
_symmetry.space_group_name_H-M   'P 1'
#
loop_
_entity.id
_entity.type
_entity.pdbx_description
1 polymer ?
#
loop_
_entity_poly.entity_id
_entity_poly.type
_entity_poly.pdbx_seq_one_letter_code
_entity_poly.pdbx_strand_id
1 'polypeptide(L)'
;MDTKDIILELRTKNGLSQDDLAEKVFVTRQAVSRWENGETTPNIETLKLLSKLFDVSINTLLGSPRELICQCCGMPLEDTNISKETDGFFNEEYCKWCYADGEYMYHDMDDLIDVCVSHMTSETMSKEQARTYMKNLLPKLDYWKHYKNLAGAEKFDQFKKQLLEEINALHIEGMPKVESLNALVGTYINLDYRLPNGKIVKFLDDGATYLGTQLECEFGGGRCFGVAANMEFILVCTYEENGENPELVIYKKR
;
A
#
# COMPACT_ATOMS: atom_id res chain seq x y z
N MET A 1 -7.26 -15.31 24.34
CA MET A 1 -6.09 -15.85 25.08
C MET A 1 -5.07 -14.71 25.15
N ASP A 2 -4.40 -14.54 26.29
CA ASP A 2 -3.44 -13.45 26.41
C ASP A 2 -2.07 -13.83 25.85
N THR A 3 -1.26 -12.85 25.43
CA THR A 3 0.10 -13.07 24.89
C THR A 3 0.95 -14.00 25.75
N LYS A 4 0.86 -13.89 27.08
CA LYS A 4 1.59 -14.75 28.03
C LYS A 4 1.24 -16.23 27.87
N ASP A 5 -0.07 -16.52 27.73
CA ASP A 5 -0.56 -17.90 27.63
C ASP A 5 -0.17 -18.51 26.27
N ILE A 6 -0.21 -17.69 25.22
CA ILE A 6 0.17 -18.10 23.87
C ILE A 6 1.65 -18.41 23.77
N ILE A 7 2.52 -17.57 24.32
CA ILE A 7 3.98 -17.82 24.34
C ILE A 7 4.29 -19.10 25.12
N LEU A 8 3.68 -19.29 26.29
CA LEU A 8 3.85 -20.49 27.10
C LEU A 8 3.37 -21.74 26.35
N GLU A 9 2.20 -21.69 25.72
CA GLU A 9 1.64 -22.80 24.93
C GLU A 9 2.55 -23.14 23.75
N LEU A 10 2.93 -22.16 22.93
CA LEU A 10 3.77 -22.38 21.76
C LEU A 10 5.15 -22.93 22.15
N ARG A 11 5.76 -22.39 23.19
CA ARG A 11 7.05 -22.91 23.69
C ARG A 11 6.93 -24.36 24.13
N THR A 12 5.95 -24.68 24.95
CA THR A 12 5.76 -26.04 25.48
C THR A 12 5.39 -27.04 24.38
N LYS A 13 4.53 -26.65 23.44
CA LYS A 13 4.16 -27.45 22.27
C LYS A 13 5.38 -27.78 21.40
N ASN A 14 6.33 -26.87 21.31
CA ASN A 14 7.58 -27.10 20.57
C ASN A 14 8.68 -27.76 21.43
N GLY A 15 8.38 -28.18 22.67
CA GLY A 15 9.32 -28.91 23.53
C GLY A 15 10.49 -28.07 24.04
N LEU A 16 10.39 -26.74 23.99
CA LEU A 16 11.47 -25.82 24.38
C LEU A 16 11.40 -25.50 25.88
N SER A 17 12.55 -25.46 26.54
CA SER A 17 12.70 -24.82 27.85
C SER A 17 12.67 -23.28 27.72
N GLN A 18 12.56 -22.56 28.84
CA GLN A 18 12.70 -21.10 28.84
C GLN A 18 14.09 -20.65 28.39
N ASP A 19 15.13 -21.44 28.69
CA ASP A 19 16.50 -21.18 28.26
C ASP A 19 16.65 -21.37 26.74
N ASP A 20 16.09 -22.46 26.19
CA ASP A 20 16.11 -22.71 24.74
C ASP A 20 15.39 -21.61 23.95
N LEU A 21 14.23 -21.15 24.46
CA LEU A 21 13.50 -20.06 23.80
C LEU A 21 14.31 -18.76 23.86
N ALA A 22 14.89 -18.46 25.02
CA ALA A 22 15.69 -17.25 25.21
C ALA A 22 16.89 -17.21 24.25
N GLU A 23 17.59 -18.31 24.08
CA GLU A 23 18.71 -18.42 23.13
C GLU A 23 18.24 -18.19 21.67
N LYS A 24 17.12 -18.81 21.27
CA LYS A 24 16.60 -18.72 19.90
C LYS A 24 16.13 -17.30 19.50
N VAL A 25 15.67 -16.50 20.47
CA VAL A 25 15.20 -15.14 20.21
C VAL A 25 16.13 -14.06 20.82
N PHE A 26 17.35 -14.43 21.17
CA PHE A 26 18.43 -13.55 21.61
C PHE A 26 18.08 -12.67 22.83
N VAL A 27 17.44 -13.26 23.84
CA VAL A 27 17.08 -12.59 25.09
C VAL A 27 17.57 -13.37 26.30
N THR A 28 17.33 -12.87 27.50
CA THR A 28 17.64 -13.61 28.75
C THR A 28 16.48 -14.54 29.13
N ARG A 29 16.77 -15.64 29.80
CA ARG A 29 15.76 -16.52 30.42
C ARG A 29 14.76 -15.75 31.27
N GLN A 30 15.26 -14.77 32.04
CA GLN A 30 14.40 -13.94 32.88
C GLN A 30 13.37 -13.13 32.08
N ALA A 31 13.72 -12.69 30.85
CA ALA A 31 12.78 -12.02 29.97
C ALA A 31 11.63 -12.97 29.57
N VAL A 32 11.96 -14.19 29.14
CA VAL A 32 10.96 -15.23 28.84
C VAL A 32 10.06 -15.53 30.02
N SER A 33 10.65 -15.72 31.22
CA SER A 33 9.89 -15.95 32.45
C SER A 33 8.90 -14.81 32.76
N ARG A 34 9.34 -13.54 32.61
CA ARG A 34 8.47 -12.37 32.83
C ARG A 34 7.32 -12.31 31.81
N TRP A 35 7.55 -12.69 30.55
CA TRP A 35 6.49 -12.74 29.53
C TRP A 35 5.44 -13.78 29.89
N GLU A 36 5.86 -14.99 30.26
CA GLU A 36 4.96 -16.10 30.61
C GLU A 36 4.19 -15.83 31.94
N ASN A 37 4.75 -15.03 32.83
CA ASN A 37 4.06 -14.55 34.04
C ASN A 37 3.17 -13.33 33.79
N GLY A 38 3.25 -12.71 32.61
CA GLY A 38 2.49 -11.49 32.28
C GLY A 38 3.02 -10.22 32.94
N GLU A 39 4.26 -10.25 33.47
CA GLU A 39 4.90 -9.07 34.09
C GLU A 39 5.34 -8.06 33.00
N THR A 40 5.74 -8.54 31.82
CA THR A 40 6.13 -7.73 30.67
C THR A 40 5.68 -8.41 29.39
N THR A 41 5.68 -7.65 28.28
CA THR A 41 5.43 -8.18 26.92
C THR A 41 6.72 -8.07 26.09
N PRO A 42 6.95 -8.99 25.12
CA PRO A 42 8.04 -8.83 24.17
C PRO A 42 7.90 -7.52 23.37
N ASN A 43 9.04 -6.91 23.03
CA ASN A 43 9.04 -5.80 22.09
C ASN A 43 8.79 -6.27 20.66
N ILE A 44 8.57 -5.33 19.71
CA ILE A 44 8.19 -5.66 18.33
C ILE A 44 9.24 -6.53 17.62
N GLU A 45 10.52 -6.29 17.84
CA GLU A 45 11.58 -7.07 17.19
C GLU A 45 11.60 -8.52 17.73
N THR A 46 11.38 -8.68 19.04
CA THR A 46 11.24 -10.02 19.62
C THR A 46 9.96 -10.72 19.17
N LEU A 47 8.84 -9.99 19.03
CA LEU A 47 7.61 -10.55 18.48
C LEU A 47 7.80 -11.06 17.04
N LYS A 48 8.54 -10.35 16.18
CA LYS A 48 8.93 -10.83 14.86
C LYS A 48 9.71 -12.15 14.91
N LEU A 49 10.69 -12.24 15.81
CA LEU A 49 11.49 -13.47 15.98
C LEU A 49 10.62 -14.64 16.47
N LEU A 50 9.75 -14.39 17.45
CA LEU A 50 8.82 -15.39 17.97
C LEU A 50 7.83 -15.86 16.87
N SER A 51 7.30 -14.92 16.09
CA SER A 51 6.43 -15.18 14.95
C SER A 51 7.09 -16.12 13.94
N LYS A 52 8.32 -15.81 13.55
CA LYS A 52 9.11 -16.67 12.65
C LYS A 52 9.45 -18.02 13.25
N LEU A 53 9.83 -18.06 14.54
CA LEU A 53 10.22 -19.28 15.24
C LEU A 53 9.07 -20.28 15.37
N PHE A 54 7.88 -19.77 15.71
CA PHE A 54 6.69 -20.57 15.97
C PHE A 54 5.77 -20.73 14.75
N ASP A 55 6.10 -20.06 13.67
CA ASP A 55 5.30 -20.04 12.42
C ASP A 55 3.85 -19.58 12.65
N VAL A 56 3.68 -18.51 13.39
CA VAL A 56 2.40 -17.84 13.65
C VAL A 56 2.52 -16.33 13.44
N SER A 57 1.43 -15.66 13.06
CA SER A 57 1.43 -14.20 12.89
C SER A 57 1.68 -13.46 14.21
N ILE A 58 2.12 -12.21 14.13
CA ILE A 58 2.21 -11.33 15.31
C ILE A 58 0.81 -11.10 15.88
N ASN A 59 -0.20 -10.98 15.03
CA ASN A 59 -1.58 -10.86 15.47
C ASN A 59 -2.01 -12.05 16.36
N THR A 60 -1.64 -13.27 15.97
CA THR A 60 -1.86 -14.48 16.79
C THR A 60 -1.12 -14.41 18.12
N LEU A 61 0.17 -14.03 18.13
CA LEU A 61 0.96 -13.86 19.36
C LEU A 61 0.36 -12.82 20.32
N LEU A 62 -0.33 -11.82 19.80
CA LEU A 62 -1.01 -10.78 20.59
C LEU A 62 -2.44 -11.15 21.01
N GLY A 63 -2.90 -12.39 20.74
CA GLY A 63 -4.23 -12.85 21.09
C GLY A 63 -5.31 -12.53 20.05
N SER A 64 -4.91 -12.27 18.81
CA SER A 64 -5.78 -12.01 17.66
C SER A 64 -6.78 -10.86 17.86
N PRO A 65 -6.31 -9.70 18.27
CA PRO A 65 -7.21 -8.57 18.51
C PRO A 65 -7.80 -7.98 17.23
N ARG A 66 -7.27 -8.33 16.05
CA ARG A 66 -7.71 -7.81 14.75
C ARG A 66 -8.20 -8.94 13.85
N GLU A 67 -9.30 -8.69 13.15
CA GLU A 67 -9.65 -9.49 11.98
C GLU A 67 -8.80 -9.03 10.80
N LEU A 68 -7.86 -9.88 10.40
CA LEU A 68 -6.99 -9.59 9.26
C LEU A 68 -7.69 -10.03 7.97
N ILE A 69 -7.63 -9.17 6.97
CA ILE A 69 -8.12 -9.46 5.61
C ILE A 69 -7.02 -9.16 4.59
N CYS A 70 -6.95 -9.95 3.54
CA CYS A 70 -6.04 -9.73 2.45
C CYS A 70 -6.36 -8.41 1.72
N GLN A 71 -5.41 -7.49 1.66
CA GLN A 71 -5.58 -6.19 1.04
C GLN A 71 -5.59 -6.24 -0.51
N CYS A 72 -5.43 -7.43 -1.09
CA CYS A 72 -5.57 -7.64 -2.53
C CYS A 72 -6.92 -8.29 -2.90
N CYS A 73 -7.32 -9.41 -2.25
CA CYS A 73 -8.55 -10.13 -2.60
C CYS A 73 -9.66 -10.07 -1.54
N GLY A 74 -9.38 -9.54 -0.35
CA GLY A 74 -10.36 -9.39 0.72
C GLY A 74 -10.68 -10.66 1.51
N MET A 75 -10.00 -11.79 1.25
CA MET A 75 -10.23 -13.00 2.04
C MET A 75 -9.72 -12.83 3.47
N PRO A 76 -10.34 -13.48 4.47
CA PRO A 76 -9.82 -13.53 5.83
C PRO A 76 -8.43 -14.17 5.87
N LEU A 77 -7.55 -13.61 6.70
CA LEU A 77 -6.20 -14.10 6.89
C LEU A 77 -6.07 -14.88 8.20
N GLU A 78 -5.49 -16.07 8.08
CA GLU A 78 -5.13 -16.95 9.19
C GLU A 78 -3.66 -17.37 9.00
N ASP A 79 -2.99 -17.85 10.06
CA ASP A 79 -1.57 -18.23 10.01
C ASP A 79 -1.24 -19.24 8.87
N THR A 80 -2.22 -20.03 8.44
CA THR A 80 -2.08 -21.01 7.36
C THR A 80 -2.10 -20.42 5.96
N ASN A 81 -2.61 -19.21 5.80
CA ASN A 81 -2.82 -18.58 4.49
C ASN A 81 -2.19 -17.19 4.33
N ILE A 82 -1.69 -16.60 5.39
CA ILE A 82 -0.92 -15.36 5.35
C ILE A 82 0.34 -15.57 4.51
N SER A 83 0.70 -14.58 3.69
CA SER A 83 1.93 -14.59 2.91
C SER A 83 3.16 -14.35 3.78
N LYS A 84 4.33 -14.60 3.20
CA LYS A 84 5.63 -14.33 3.84
C LYS A 84 6.50 -13.50 2.92
N GLU A 85 7.29 -12.64 3.55
CA GLU A 85 8.38 -11.93 2.89
C GLU A 85 9.51 -12.90 2.53
N THR A 86 10.40 -12.49 1.63
CA THR A 86 11.54 -13.29 1.19
C THR A 86 12.50 -13.69 2.31
N ASP A 87 12.52 -12.94 3.40
CA ASP A 87 13.28 -13.26 4.62
C ASP A 87 12.54 -14.20 5.59
N GLY A 88 11.30 -14.60 5.23
CA GLY A 88 10.47 -15.57 5.96
C GLY A 88 9.62 -14.97 7.08
N PHE A 89 9.56 -13.64 7.23
CA PHE A 89 8.60 -13.00 8.12
C PHE A 89 7.20 -12.97 7.51
N PHE A 90 6.17 -13.06 8.36
CA PHE A 90 4.78 -12.94 7.93
C PHE A 90 4.46 -11.54 7.41
N ASN A 91 3.78 -11.47 6.27
CA ASN A 91 3.17 -10.25 5.75
C ASN A 91 1.67 -10.30 6.06
N GLU A 92 1.24 -9.67 7.15
CA GLU A 92 -0.15 -9.71 7.65
C GLU A 92 -1.15 -8.92 6.77
N GLU A 93 -0.70 -8.38 5.64
CA GLU A 93 -1.55 -7.61 4.72
C GLU A 93 -2.06 -8.45 3.54
N TYR A 94 -1.37 -9.54 3.19
CA TYR A 94 -1.68 -10.31 1.98
C TYR A 94 -1.76 -11.82 2.26
N CYS A 95 -2.59 -12.50 1.49
CA CYS A 95 -2.57 -13.96 1.45
C CYS A 95 -1.49 -14.48 0.50
N LYS A 96 -1.03 -15.69 0.73
CA LYS A 96 0.02 -16.37 -0.08
C LYS A 96 -0.33 -16.59 -1.56
N TRP A 97 -1.59 -16.41 -1.94
CA TRP A 97 -2.03 -16.47 -3.34
C TRP A 97 -2.03 -15.11 -4.04
N CYS A 98 -2.00 -14.03 -3.27
CA CYS A 98 -1.94 -12.68 -3.82
C CYS A 98 -0.53 -12.09 -3.77
N TYR A 99 0.28 -12.54 -2.80
CA TYR A 99 1.66 -12.10 -2.64
C TYR A 99 2.52 -13.30 -2.24
N ALA A 100 3.57 -13.58 -2.99
CA ALA A 100 4.51 -14.67 -2.75
C ALA A 100 5.89 -14.30 -3.30
N ASP A 101 6.95 -14.73 -2.61
CA ASP A 101 8.35 -14.55 -3.01
C ASP A 101 8.75 -13.10 -3.31
N GLY A 102 8.11 -12.14 -2.62
CA GLY A 102 8.37 -10.71 -2.81
C GLY A 102 7.58 -10.05 -3.95
N GLU A 103 6.70 -10.80 -4.62
CA GLU A 103 5.97 -10.31 -5.79
C GLU A 103 4.45 -10.45 -5.64
N TYR A 104 3.72 -9.54 -6.25
CA TYR A 104 2.26 -9.63 -6.36
C TYR A 104 1.87 -10.49 -7.55
N MET A 105 0.91 -11.38 -7.34
CA MET A 105 0.45 -12.34 -8.34
C MET A 105 -0.59 -11.77 -9.30
N TYR A 106 -1.26 -10.70 -8.92
CA TYR A 106 -2.34 -10.09 -9.72
C TYR A 106 -2.04 -8.64 -10.00
N HIS A 107 -2.05 -8.30 -11.27
CA HIS A 107 -1.84 -6.95 -11.81
C HIS A 107 -3.06 -6.42 -12.56
N ASP A 108 -4.06 -7.26 -12.78
CA ASP A 108 -5.35 -6.88 -13.34
C ASP A 108 -6.48 -7.25 -12.39
N MET A 109 -7.41 -6.31 -12.18
CA MET A 109 -8.51 -6.49 -11.25
C MET A 109 -9.55 -7.48 -11.80
N ASP A 110 -9.78 -7.50 -13.10
CA ASP A 110 -10.75 -8.40 -13.71
C ASP A 110 -10.25 -9.84 -13.68
N ASP A 111 -8.95 -10.08 -13.86
CA ASP A 111 -8.33 -11.40 -13.70
C ASP A 111 -8.53 -11.94 -12.26
N LEU A 112 -8.29 -11.10 -11.26
CA LEU A 112 -8.53 -11.49 -9.87
C LEU A 112 -10.02 -11.73 -9.60
N ILE A 113 -10.91 -10.90 -10.14
CA ILE A 113 -12.36 -11.10 -10.02
C ILE A 113 -12.76 -12.46 -10.56
N ASP A 114 -12.27 -12.86 -11.72
CA ASP A 114 -12.58 -14.14 -12.34
C ASP A 114 -12.15 -15.33 -11.47
N VAL A 115 -10.95 -15.25 -10.89
CA VAL A 115 -10.45 -16.25 -9.94
C VAL A 115 -11.33 -16.28 -8.69
N CYS A 116 -11.59 -15.14 -8.05
CA CYS A 116 -12.43 -15.07 -6.85
C CYS A 116 -13.84 -15.61 -7.11
N VAL A 117 -14.47 -15.24 -8.23
CA VAL A 117 -15.79 -15.71 -8.62
C VAL A 117 -15.82 -17.23 -8.76
N SER A 118 -14.77 -17.84 -9.31
CA SER A 118 -14.70 -19.31 -9.46
C SER A 118 -14.73 -20.04 -8.11
N HIS A 119 -14.15 -19.45 -7.06
CA HIS A 119 -14.10 -20.02 -5.71
C HIS A 119 -15.30 -19.65 -4.84
N MET A 120 -15.94 -18.49 -5.08
CA MET A 120 -17.07 -18.00 -4.30
C MET A 120 -18.43 -18.54 -4.77
N THR A 121 -18.50 -19.01 -6.02
CA THR A 121 -19.77 -19.54 -6.57
C THR A 121 -20.18 -20.81 -5.84
N SER A 122 -21.41 -20.84 -5.34
CA SER A 122 -22.00 -21.92 -4.59
C SER A 122 -23.53 -21.99 -4.84
N GLU A 123 -24.21 -22.92 -4.19
CA GLU A 123 -25.68 -22.97 -4.23
C GLU A 123 -26.35 -21.70 -3.68
N THR A 124 -25.68 -20.98 -2.78
CA THR A 124 -26.16 -19.76 -2.14
C THR A 124 -25.66 -18.46 -2.78
N MET A 125 -24.64 -18.51 -3.65
CA MET A 125 -24.05 -17.35 -4.30
C MET A 125 -23.83 -17.61 -5.80
N SER A 126 -24.60 -16.92 -6.63
CA SER A 126 -24.44 -17.01 -8.08
C SER A 126 -23.16 -16.32 -8.57
N LYS A 127 -22.67 -16.67 -9.77
CA LYS A 127 -21.51 -16.01 -10.39
C LYS A 127 -21.68 -14.50 -10.52
N GLU A 128 -22.88 -14.05 -10.85
CA GLU A 128 -23.19 -12.63 -10.99
C GLU A 128 -23.15 -11.89 -9.67
N GLN A 129 -23.69 -12.49 -8.61
CA GLN A 129 -23.63 -11.95 -7.25
C GLN A 129 -22.17 -11.87 -6.76
N ALA A 130 -21.40 -12.95 -6.95
CA ALA A 130 -19.98 -12.99 -6.58
C ALA A 130 -19.20 -11.90 -7.33
N ARG A 131 -19.41 -11.75 -8.65
CA ARG A 131 -18.77 -10.72 -9.46
C ARG A 131 -19.12 -9.30 -9.01
N THR A 132 -20.39 -9.06 -8.74
CA THR A 132 -20.85 -7.77 -8.23
C THR A 132 -20.25 -7.45 -6.88
N TYR A 133 -20.19 -8.44 -5.99
CA TYR A 133 -19.55 -8.30 -4.68
C TYR A 133 -18.07 -7.92 -4.82
N MET A 134 -17.30 -8.65 -5.65
CA MET A 134 -15.87 -8.39 -5.83
C MET A 134 -15.61 -7.02 -6.49
N LYS A 135 -16.41 -6.63 -7.49
CA LYS A 135 -16.32 -5.28 -8.10
C LYS A 135 -16.54 -4.15 -7.09
N ASN A 136 -17.36 -4.38 -6.07
CA ASN A 136 -17.60 -3.39 -5.02
C ASN A 136 -16.56 -3.44 -3.89
N LEU A 137 -15.93 -4.58 -3.67
CA LEU A 137 -14.95 -4.80 -2.61
C LEU A 137 -13.55 -4.35 -3.01
N LEU A 138 -13.03 -4.88 -4.13
CA LEU A 138 -11.63 -4.71 -4.51
C LEU A 138 -11.16 -3.25 -4.56
N PRO A 139 -11.92 -2.31 -5.14
CA PRO A 139 -11.50 -0.91 -5.19
C PRO A 139 -11.30 -0.24 -3.82
N LYS A 140 -11.80 -0.86 -2.74
CA LYS A 140 -11.70 -0.37 -1.36
C LYS A 140 -10.48 -0.93 -0.62
N LEU A 141 -9.84 -1.97 -1.15
CA LEU A 141 -8.67 -2.60 -0.58
C LEU A 141 -7.41 -1.81 -0.92
N ASP A 142 -6.44 -1.78 -0.01
CA ASP A 142 -5.29 -0.90 -0.12
C ASP A 142 -4.40 -1.21 -1.33
N TYR A 143 -4.23 -2.49 -1.69
CA TYR A 143 -3.51 -2.87 -2.90
C TYR A 143 -4.09 -2.17 -4.14
N TRP A 144 -5.41 -2.22 -4.34
CA TRP A 144 -6.04 -1.65 -5.54
C TRP A 144 -6.14 -0.14 -5.50
N LYS A 145 -6.22 0.47 -4.32
CA LYS A 145 -6.08 1.92 -4.17
C LYS A 145 -4.69 2.37 -4.63
N HIS A 146 -3.63 1.67 -4.20
CA HIS A 146 -2.28 1.92 -4.68
C HIS A 146 -2.10 1.53 -6.15
N TYR A 147 -2.69 0.42 -6.60
CA TYR A 147 -2.59 -0.06 -7.96
C TYR A 147 -3.27 0.86 -8.98
N LYS A 148 -4.37 1.50 -8.63
CA LYS A 148 -4.95 2.59 -9.46
C LYS A 148 -3.95 3.73 -9.65
N ASN A 149 -3.04 3.91 -8.70
CA ASN A 149 -2.02 4.94 -8.72
C ASN A 149 -0.67 4.46 -9.30
N LEU A 150 -0.46 3.14 -9.34
CA LEU A 150 0.68 2.44 -9.95
C LEU A 150 0.14 1.52 -11.05
N ALA A 151 -0.65 2.06 -11.97
CA ALA A 151 -1.06 1.27 -13.14
C ALA A 151 0.17 0.48 -13.62
N GLY A 152 0.04 -0.85 -13.76
CA GLY A 152 1.17 -1.75 -14.02
C GLY A 152 2.12 -1.18 -15.06
N ALA A 153 3.39 -1.53 -15.03
CA ALA A 153 4.45 -0.85 -15.80
C ALA A 153 4.04 -0.52 -17.25
N GLU A 154 3.29 -1.40 -17.91
CA GLU A 154 2.77 -1.17 -19.26
C GLU A 154 1.70 -0.06 -19.33
N LYS A 155 0.75 -0.02 -18.39
CA LYS A 155 -0.26 1.05 -18.31
C LYS A 155 0.39 2.36 -17.88
N PHE A 156 1.41 2.30 -17.04
CA PHE A 156 2.20 3.46 -16.65
C PHE A 156 2.99 4.00 -17.83
N ASP A 157 3.63 3.14 -18.62
CA ASP A 157 4.37 3.54 -19.82
C ASP A 157 3.43 4.11 -20.90
N GLN A 158 2.26 3.51 -21.10
CA GLN A 158 1.23 4.05 -21.98
C GLN A 158 0.73 5.41 -21.52
N PHE A 159 0.44 5.54 -20.23
CA PHE A 159 0.04 6.80 -19.63
C PHE A 159 1.13 7.87 -19.72
N LYS A 160 2.39 7.51 -19.42
CA LYS A 160 3.54 8.40 -19.56
C LYS A 160 3.73 8.88 -20.99
N LYS A 161 3.56 7.97 -21.96
CA LYS A 161 3.62 8.29 -23.38
C LYS A 161 2.50 9.27 -23.79
N GLN A 162 1.27 8.99 -23.35
CA GLN A 162 0.11 9.85 -23.61
C GLN A 162 0.31 11.23 -22.97
N LEU A 163 0.77 11.28 -21.72
CA LEU A 163 1.08 12.52 -21.02
C LEU A 163 2.14 13.35 -21.74
N LEU A 164 3.21 12.70 -22.23
CA LEU A 164 4.26 13.37 -23.02
C LEU A 164 3.71 13.93 -24.34
N GLU A 165 2.84 13.21 -25.03
CA GLU A 165 2.18 13.67 -26.24
C GLU A 165 1.31 14.90 -25.95
N GLU A 166 0.60 14.93 -24.84
CA GLU A 166 -0.25 16.05 -24.44
C GLU A 166 0.56 17.26 -23.97
N ILE A 167 1.63 17.04 -23.17
CA ILE A 167 2.55 18.11 -22.82
C ILE A 167 3.16 18.76 -24.07
N ASN A 168 3.53 17.95 -25.07
CA ASN A 168 4.03 18.44 -26.33
C ASN A 168 2.95 19.20 -27.13
N ALA A 169 1.70 18.73 -27.09
CA ALA A 169 0.57 19.39 -27.73
C ALA A 169 0.23 20.77 -27.11
N LEU A 170 0.52 20.95 -25.82
CA LEU A 170 0.34 22.22 -25.14
C LEU A 170 1.35 23.31 -25.57
N HIS A 171 2.37 22.96 -26.35
CA HIS A 171 3.39 23.90 -26.82
C HIS A 171 4.02 24.71 -25.68
N ILE A 172 4.32 24.05 -24.55
CA ILE A 172 4.92 24.70 -23.37
C ILE A 172 6.39 25.11 -23.62
N GLU A 173 7.00 24.64 -24.70
CA GLU A 173 8.35 25.01 -25.08
C GLU A 173 8.45 26.56 -25.24
N GLY A 174 9.38 27.15 -24.50
CA GLY A 174 9.56 28.58 -24.45
C GLY A 174 8.52 29.36 -23.62
N MET A 175 7.60 28.70 -22.92
CA MET A 175 6.77 29.38 -21.92
C MET A 175 7.58 29.69 -20.66
N PRO A 176 7.35 30.86 -20.03
CA PRO A 176 8.04 31.21 -18.79
C PRO A 176 7.65 30.23 -17.66
N LYS A 177 8.64 29.60 -17.05
CA LYS A 177 8.45 28.90 -15.78
C LYS A 177 8.20 29.93 -14.68
N VAL A 178 7.08 29.79 -13.98
CA VAL A 178 6.73 30.66 -12.84
C VAL A 178 7.26 30.08 -11.55
N GLU A 179 7.23 28.76 -11.44
CA GLU A 179 7.65 28.04 -10.23
C GLU A 179 8.05 26.61 -10.58
N SER A 180 8.95 26.04 -9.80
CA SER A 180 9.26 24.61 -9.82
C SER A 180 9.55 24.11 -8.41
N LEU A 181 9.15 22.89 -8.10
CA LEU A 181 9.41 22.22 -6.84
C LEU A 181 9.77 20.76 -7.09
N ASN A 182 10.94 20.36 -6.63
CA ASN A 182 11.37 18.97 -6.63
C ASN A 182 11.01 18.31 -5.30
N ALA A 183 10.87 17.00 -5.30
CA ALA A 183 10.69 16.20 -4.09
C ALA A 183 9.30 16.27 -3.44
N LEU A 184 8.25 16.13 -4.22
CA LEU A 184 6.93 15.78 -3.69
C LEU A 184 6.87 14.27 -3.48
N VAL A 185 6.71 13.81 -2.24
CA VAL A 185 6.65 12.38 -1.89
C VAL A 185 5.31 12.06 -1.25
N GLY A 186 4.60 11.03 -1.75
CA GLY A 186 3.37 10.51 -1.14
C GLY A 186 2.08 10.75 -1.93
N THR A 187 0.93 10.52 -1.32
CA THR A 187 -0.40 10.83 -1.84
C THR A 187 -0.76 12.28 -1.49
N TYR A 188 -1.24 13.03 -2.46
CA TYR A 188 -1.28 14.49 -2.37
C TYR A 188 -2.69 15.10 -2.37
N ILE A 189 -3.72 14.26 -2.34
CA ILE A 189 -5.10 14.72 -2.32
C ILE A 189 -5.37 15.51 -1.03
N ASN A 190 -5.96 16.68 -1.18
CA ASN A 190 -6.32 17.59 -0.09
C ASN A 190 -5.15 18.11 0.77
N LEU A 191 -3.90 18.02 0.28
CA LEU A 191 -2.76 18.61 0.94
C LEU A 191 -2.37 19.94 0.31
N ASP A 192 -1.98 20.88 1.16
CA ASP A 192 -1.47 22.18 0.75
C ASP A 192 0.06 22.11 0.63
N TYR A 193 0.57 22.38 -0.56
CA TYR A 193 2.01 22.47 -0.82
C TYR A 193 2.46 23.93 -0.87
N ARG A 194 3.31 24.28 0.06
CA ARG A 194 3.94 25.59 0.06
C ARG A 194 5.15 25.60 -0.86
N LEU A 195 5.07 26.37 -1.93
CA LEU A 195 6.18 26.60 -2.85
C LEU A 195 7.29 27.47 -2.22
N PRO A 196 8.51 27.48 -2.74
CA PRO A 196 9.61 28.31 -2.26
C PRO A 196 9.30 29.79 -2.19
N ASN A 197 8.45 30.30 -3.10
CA ASN A 197 8.00 31.70 -3.12
C ASN A 197 6.86 31.99 -2.12
N GLY A 198 6.49 31.02 -1.27
CA GLY A 198 5.44 31.14 -0.26
C GLY A 198 4.01 30.93 -0.75
N LYS A 199 3.79 30.77 -2.05
CA LYS A 199 2.47 30.46 -2.62
C LYS A 199 2.07 29.03 -2.30
N ILE A 200 0.77 28.74 -2.35
CA ILE A 200 0.22 27.44 -2.01
C ILE A 200 -0.40 26.81 -3.26
N VAL A 201 -0.05 25.55 -3.52
CA VAL A 201 -0.74 24.66 -4.46
C VAL A 201 -1.49 23.64 -3.65
N LYS A 202 -2.77 23.47 -3.91
CA LYS A 202 -3.61 22.43 -3.32
C LYS A 202 -4.06 21.48 -4.42
N PHE A 203 -3.86 20.20 -4.22
CA PHE A 203 -4.32 19.14 -5.12
C PHE A 203 -5.67 18.62 -4.65
N LEU A 204 -6.59 18.46 -5.60
CA LEU A 204 -7.94 17.95 -5.44
C LEU A 204 -8.07 16.64 -6.23
N ASP A 205 -9.17 15.90 -6.01
CA ASP A 205 -9.43 14.66 -6.74
C ASP A 205 -9.57 14.85 -8.26
N ASP A 206 -9.98 16.05 -8.68
CA ASP A 206 -10.29 16.41 -10.06
C ASP A 206 -9.43 17.59 -10.60
N GLY A 207 -8.40 17.98 -9.86
CA GLY A 207 -7.56 19.10 -10.31
C GLY A 207 -6.61 19.63 -9.25
N ALA A 208 -6.29 20.91 -9.37
CA ALA A 208 -5.45 21.63 -8.42
C ALA A 208 -5.89 23.09 -8.29
N THR A 209 -5.55 23.74 -7.19
CA THR A 209 -5.66 25.19 -7.05
C THR A 209 -4.29 25.83 -6.99
N TYR A 210 -4.11 26.93 -7.69
CA TYR A 210 -2.92 27.75 -7.66
C TYR A 210 -3.32 29.23 -7.64
N LEU A 211 -2.79 29.99 -6.69
CA LEU A 211 -3.17 31.39 -6.47
C LEU A 211 -4.69 31.59 -6.26
N GLY A 212 -5.37 30.60 -5.66
CA GLY A 212 -6.82 30.63 -5.47
C GLY A 212 -7.64 30.37 -6.74
N THR A 213 -7.01 30.05 -7.86
CA THR A 213 -7.67 29.70 -9.12
C THR A 213 -7.63 28.20 -9.33
N GLN A 214 -8.76 27.61 -9.71
CA GLN A 214 -8.84 26.19 -10.03
C GLN A 214 -8.18 25.90 -11.38
N LEU A 215 -7.41 24.80 -11.41
CA LEU A 215 -6.86 24.20 -12.61
C LEU A 215 -7.59 22.88 -12.82
N GLU A 216 -8.16 22.68 -14.00
CA GLU A 216 -8.79 21.43 -14.37
C GLU A 216 -7.72 20.37 -14.63
N CYS A 217 -7.92 19.17 -14.07
CA CYS A 217 -7.02 18.06 -14.23
C CYS A 217 -7.59 17.08 -15.29
N GLU A 218 -6.88 16.89 -16.36
CA GLU A 218 -7.24 15.89 -17.37
C GLU A 218 -6.82 14.49 -16.97
N PHE A 219 -5.90 14.37 -16.00
CA PHE A 219 -5.36 13.10 -15.50
C PHE A 219 -5.30 13.12 -13.98
N GLY A 220 -6.43 12.92 -13.35
CA GLY A 220 -6.53 12.80 -11.90
C GLY A 220 -6.31 11.37 -11.44
N GLY A 221 -5.28 11.15 -10.67
CA GLY A 221 -5.09 9.96 -9.86
C GLY A 221 -4.40 10.37 -8.57
N GLY A 222 -4.66 9.69 -7.45
CA GLY A 222 -4.20 10.07 -6.11
C GLY A 222 -2.70 10.30 -5.90
N ARG A 223 -1.94 10.53 -6.95
CA ARG A 223 -0.57 11.04 -6.97
C ARG A 223 -0.49 12.21 -7.92
N CYS A 224 0.23 13.24 -7.50
CA CYS A 224 0.46 14.45 -8.29
C CYS A 224 1.31 14.18 -9.52
N PHE A 225 0.76 13.46 -10.47
CA PHE A 225 1.42 13.40 -11.73
C PHE A 225 0.38 13.55 -12.83
N GLY A 226 0.63 14.45 -13.73
CA GLY A 226 -0.34 14.84 -14.74
C GLY A 226 -0.22 16.29 -15.10
N VAL A 227 -1.18 16.76 -15.84
CA VAL A 227 -1.30 18.15 -16.26
C VAL A 227 -2.60 18.72 -15.72
N ALA A 228 -2.52 19.86 -15.08
CA ALA A 228 -3.69 20.66 -14.73
C ALA A 228 -3.55 22.03 -15.36
N ALA A 229 -4.60 22.56 -15.94
CA ALA A 229 -4.52 23.83 -16.65
C ALA A 229 -5.78 24.68 -16.46
N ASN A 230 -5.60 25.99 -16.63
CA ASN A 230 -6.70 26.95 -16.82
C ASN A 230 -6.32 27.95 -17.92
N MET A 231 -7.06 29.06 -17.99
CA MET A 231 -6.81 30.10 -19.00
C MET A 231 -5.43 30.76 -18.87
N GLU A 232 -4.82 30.74 -17.70
CA GLU A 232 -3.62 31.53 -17.38
C GLU A 232 -2.38 30.66 -17.09
N PHE A 233 -2.55 29.49 -16.50
CA PHE A 233 -1.45 28.64 -16.06
C PHE A 233 -1.57 27.21 -16.56
N ILE A 234 -0.43 26.53 -16.67
CA ILE A 234 -0.30 25.08 -16.85
C ILE A 234 0.57 24.56 -15.72
N LEU A 235 0.08 23.56 -15.00
CA LEU A 235 0.80 22.84 -13.97
C LEU A 235 1.15 21.45 -14.52
N VAL A 236 2.43 21.09 -14.48
CA VAL A 236 2.94 19.81 -14.95
C VAL A 236 3.65 19.11 -13.81
N CYS A 237 3.24 17.90 -13.52
CA CYS A 237 3.96 16.99 -12.62
C CYS A 237 4.62 15.91 -13.43
N THR A 238 5.91 15.69 -13.22
CA THR A 238 6.69 14.62 -13.85
C THR A 238 7.41 13.79 -12.79
N TYR A 239 7.70 12.54 -13.12
CA TYR A 239 8.45 11.61 -12.29
C TYR A 239 9.57 10.97 -13.11
N GLU A 240 10.63 10.53 -12.45
CA GLU A 240 11.59 9.60 -13.03
C GLU A 240 10.95 8.22 -13.24
N GLU A 241 11.59 7.35 -14.03
CA GLU A 241 11.05 6.03 -14.41
C GLU A 241 10.71 5.12 -13.23
N ASN A 242 11.42 5.27 -12.11
CA ASN A 242 11.21 4.55 -10.86
C ASN A 242 10.11 5.16 -9.95
N GLY A 243 9.47 6.26 -10.39
CA GLY A 243 8.49 7.00 -9.59
C GLY A 243 9.10 7.88 -8.50
N GLU A 244 10.42 8.02 -8.48
CA GLU A 244 11.16 8.90 -7.57
C GLU A 244 11.33 10.32 -8.17
N ASN A 245 11.79 11.25 -7.34
CA ASN A 245 12.11 12.63 -7.72
C ASN A 245 11.00 13.33 -8.52
N PRO A 246 9.79 13.45 -7.98
CA PRO A 246 8.72 14.19 -8.65
C PRO A 246 9.11 15.67 -8.82
N GLU A 247 8.86 16.20 -9.99
CA GLU A 247 9.02 17.62 -10.28
C GLU A 247 7.64 18.23 -10.59
N LEU A 248 7.29 19.29 -9.87
CA LEU A 248 6.12 20.13 -10.13
C LEU A 248 6.59 21.42 -10.79
N VAL A 249 6.11 21.69 -12.00
CA VAL A 249 6.45 22.92 -12.72
C VAL A 249 5.18 23.65 -13.13
N ILE A 250 5.14 24.94 -12.86
CA ILE A 250 4.03 25.81 -13.25
C ILE A 250 4.51 26.75 -14.36
N TYR A 251 3.83 26.72 -15.47
CA TYR A 251 4.06 27.59 -16.62
C TYR A 251 2.97 28.64 -16.73
N LYS A 252 3.34 29.85 -17.13
CA LYS A 252 2.38 30.90 -17.48
C LYS A 252 2.10 30.84 -18.97
N LYS A 253 0.83 30.73 -19.36
CA LYS A 253 0.40 30.87 -20.76
C LYS A 253 0.70 32.28 -21.27
N ARG A 254 1.03 32.37 -22.54
CA ARG A 254 1.31 33.65 -23.23
C ARG A 254 0.02 34.37 -23.60
#